data_3b6994c79653f64b8e377a93f442efc1
#
_entry.id   3b6994c79653f64b8e377a93f442efc1
#
_cell.length_a   1.000
_cell.length_b   1.000
_cell.length_c   1.000
_cell.angle_alpha   90.00
_cell.angle_beta   90.00
_cell.angle_gamma   90.00
#
_symmetry.space_group_name_H-M   'P 1'
#
loop_
_entity.id
_entity.type
_entity.pdbx_description
1 polymer ?
#
loop_
_entity_poly.entity_id
_entity_poly.type
_entity_poly.pdbx_seq_one_letter_code
_entity_poly.pdbx_strand_id
1 'polypeptide(L)'
;MTALSPCTLNATQELSLAYSMRLGMPQLALGGLSEAWLLMECGHRHWTLLERMLGVEARCMYDDRGCRMYASFVAVHESGASLAHFQEADEIVLESRIAALTSKRVLSSHFITGRGRVRIDMISAFVRKARPSDTDTEVLHGAEWDRPGIRPLCPLAEIDSSLPALDRQIRRGLDGDYMGLSLQPSGLSPAFVCRPCPAIDFNGVGLLYFARYIDFVDRAEWECMLAADGSRLATVERRIFYFANLSPGDSVKVELAGGPGSLGRMEHLSRISRVSDGRQMALVYTRKQCTRA
;
A
#
# COMPACT_ATOMS: atom_id res chain seq x y z
N MET A 1 39.77 4.26 6.46
CA MET A 1 38.47 3.58 6.30
C MET A 1 37.95 3.28 7.70
N THR A 2 37.10 4.15 8.24
CA THR A 2 36.51 3.99 9.58
C THR A 2 35.35 3.00 9.43
N ALA A 3 35.48 1.82 10.04
CA ALA A 3 34.42 0.84 10.09
C ALA A 3 33.22 1.46 10.82
N LEU A 4 32.11 1.62 10.12
CA LEU A 4 30.84 2.00 10.74
C LEU A 4 30.44 0.88 11.71
N SER A 5 30.32 1.21 12.99
CA SER A 5 29.79 0.29 14.00
C SER A 5 28.45 -0.27 13.56
N PRO A 6 28.19 -1.57 13.78
CA PRO A 6 26.90 -2.16 13.42
C PRO A 6 25.80 -1.47 14.26
N CYS A 7 24.83 -0.86 13.56
CA CYS A 7 23.62 -0.30 14.18
C CYS A 7 22.73 -1.47 14.67
N THR A 8 23.01 -2.00 15.85
CA THR A 8 22.17 -3.03 16.50
C THR A 8 21.20 -2.35 17.47
N LEU A 9 19.90 -2.63 17.33
CA LEU A 9 18.85 -2.22 18.26
C LEU A 9 18.70 -3.31 19.34
N ASN A 10 18.34 -2.91 20.56
CA ASN A 10 18.14 -3.85 21.67
C ASN A 10 16.94 -4.79 21.40
N ALA A 11 17.16 -6.10 21.56
CA ALA A 11 16.26 -7.20 21.14
C ALA A 11 14.97 -7.37 21.99
N THR A 12 14.66 -6.45 22.90
CA THR A 12 13.48 -6.53 23.82
C THR A 12 12.37 -5.53 23.48
N GLN A 13 12.40 -4.90 22.30
CA GLN A 13 11.36 -3.94 21.93
C GLN A 13 10.10 -4.67 21.47
N GLU A 14 8.94 -4.25 21.99
CA GLU A 14 7.63 -4.72 21.51
C GLU A 14 7.47 -4.51 20.00
N LEU A 15 6.97 -5.54 19.31
CA LEU A 15 6.64 -5.48 17.88
C LEU A 15 5.29 -4.80 17.64
N SER A 16 5.00 -3.81 18.49
CA SER A 16 3.82 -2.95 18.42
C SER A 16 4.21 -1.49 18.59
N LEU A 17 3.39 -0.62 18.02
CA LEU A 17 3.47 0.83 18.15
C LEU A 17 2.07 1.36 18.39
N ALA A 18 1.90 2.22 19.41
CA ALA A 18 0.66 2.94 19.62
C ALA A 18 0.95 4.42 19.90
N TYR A 19 0.15 5.30 19.33
CA TYR A 19 0.14 6.70 19.69
C TYR A 19 -1.24 7.33 19.43
N SER A 20 -1.50 8.44 20.12
CA SER A 20 -2.67 9.26 19.90
C SER A 20 -2.29 10.55 19.21
N MET A 21 -3.15 11.03 18.32
CA MET A 21 -2.98 12.33 17.70
C MET A 21 -4.34 12.99 17.46
N ARG A 22 -4.32 14.32 17.39
CA ARG A 22 -5.46 15.13 16.96
C ARG A 22 -5.35 15.37 15.46
N LEU A 23 -6.44 15.13 14.72
CA LEU A 23 -6.49 15.37 13.29
C LEU A 23 -6.53 16.87 12.98
N GLY A 24 -5.75 17.29 12.01
CA GLY A 24 -5.75 18.63 11.42
C GLY A 24 -5.86 18.55 9.90
N MET A 25 -5.79 19.71 9.24
CA MET A 25 -5.92 19.80 7.78
C MET A 25 -4.98 18.90 6.98
N PRO A 26 -3.70 18.67 7.38
CA PRO A 26 -2.82 17.79 6.61
C PRO A 26 -3.25 16.31 6.59
N GLN A 27 -4.05 15.89 7.57
CA GLN A 27 -4.58 14.53 7.67
C GLN A 27 -5.91 14.35 6.94
N LEU A 28 -6.52 15.43 6.48
CA LEU A 28 -7.87 15.45 5.92
C LEU A 28 -7.84 15.64 4.41
N ALA A 29 -8.86 15.08 3.76
CA ALA A 29 -9.27 15.36 2.39
C ALA A 29 -10.71 15.84 2.38
N LEU A 30 -11.24 16.23 1.22
CA LEU A 30 -12.61 16.72 1.10
C LEU A 30 -13.66 15.71 1.60
N GLY A 31 -13.35 14.41 1.50
CA GLY A 31 -14.23 13.31 1.92
C GLY A 31 -14.00 12.80 3.35
N GLY A 32 -13.21 13.49 4.19
CA GLY A 32 -12.87 13.04 5.55
C GLY A 32 -11.39 12.75 5.73
N LEU A 33 -11.01 11.67 6.44
CA LEU A 33 -9.62 11.29 6.61
C LEU A 33 -8.98 10.96 5.26
N SER A 34 -7.80 11.55 5.00
CA SER A 34 -7.05 11.32 3.76
C SER A 34 -6.49 9.91 3.70
N GLU A 35 -6.97 9.10 2.75
CA GLU A 35 -6.47 7.75 2.51
C GLU A 35 -4.98 7.76 2.16
N ALA A 36 -4.55 8.71 1.31
CA ALA A 36 -3.15 8.85 0.93
C ALA A 36 -2.24 9.15 2.14
N TRP A 37 -2.65 10.09 3.02
CA TRP A 37 -1.93 10.34 4.26
C TRP A 37 -1.89 9.09 5.14
N LEU A 38 -3.02 8.43 5.32
CA LEU A 38 -3.14 7.26 6.19
C LEU A 38 -2.26 6.10 5.71
N LEU A 39 -2.22 5.83 4.40
CA LEU A 39 -1.32 4.81 3.83
C LEU A 39 0.16 5.19 4.02
N MET A 40 0.52 6.46 3.86
CA MET A 40 1.90 6.92 4.09
C MET A 40 2.30 6.74 5.55
N GLU A 41 1.42 7.08 6.49
CA GLU A 41 1.66 6.90 7.93
C GLU A 41 1.78 5.42 8.30
N CYS A 42 0.87 4.57 7.82
CA CYS A 42 0.96 3.12 8.04
C CYS A 42 2.24 2.53 7.43
N GLY A 43 2.64 3.00 6.25
CA GLY A 43 3.89 2.60 5.61
C GLY A 43 5.12 2.99 6.43
N HIS A 44 5.16 4.20 7.00
CA HIS A 44 6.24 4.63 7.89
C HIS A 44 6.31 3.74 9.15
N ARG A 45 5.17 3.46 9.75
CA ARG A 45 5.09 2.58 10.94
C ARG A 45 5.49 1.13 10.62
N HIS A 46 5.13 0.63 9.44
CA HIS A 46 5.58 -0.67 8.96
C HIS A 46 7.12 -0.75 8.95
N TRP A 47 7.79 0.27 8.40
CA TRP A 47 9.24 0.36 8.38
C TRP A 47 9.85 0.47 9.77
N THR A 48 9.29 1.28 10.67
CA THR A 48 9.75 1.40 12.06
C THR A 48 9.64 0.07 12.81
N LEU A 49 8.53 -0.65 12.64
CA LEU A 49 8.35 -1.98 13.23
C LEU A 49 9.29 -3.02 12.61
N LEU A 50 9.54 -2.92 11.30
CA LEU A 50 10.48 -3.78 10.60
C LEU A 50 11.91 -3.63 11.14
N GLU A 51 12.36 -2.40 11.36
CA GLU A 51 13.65 -2.11 12.01
C GLU A 51 13.75 -2.76 13.39
N ARG A 52 12.70 -2.64 14.21
CA ARG A 52 12.62 -3.30 15.52
C ARG A 52 12.67 -4.82 15.40
N MET A 53 11.87 -5.39 14.50
CA MET A 53 11.82 -6.84 14.26
C MET A 53 13.16 -7.41 13.80
N LEU A 54 13.89 -6.67 12.97
CA LEU A 54 15.17 -7.10 12.41
C LEU A 54 16.37 -6.69 13.28
N GLY A 55 16.17 -5.80 14.26
CA GLY A 55 17.24 -5.29 15.11
C GLY A 55 18.28 -4.44 14.37
N VAL A 56 17.91 -3.87 13.21
CA VAL A 56 18.78 -3.02 12.39
C VAL A 56 18.01 -1.86 11.80
N GLU A 57 18.68 -0.73 11.60
CA GLU A 57 18.09 0.41 10.88
C GLU A 57 17.90 0.08 9.39
N ALA A 58 16.86 0.63 8.76
CA ALA A 58 16.51 0.41 7.36
C ALA A 58 17.69 0.69 6.39
N ARG A 59 18.52 1.70 6.71
CA ARG A 59 19.73 2.02 5.92
C ARG A 59 20.81 0.94 5.98
N CYS A 60 20.77 0.08 6.99
CA CYS A 60 21.75 -0.99 7.26
C CYS A 60 21.23 -2.38 6.86
N MET A 61 20.10 -2.48 6.17
CA MET A 61 19.59 -3.76 5.67
C MET A 61 20.32 -4.17 4.40
N TYR A 62 21.12 -5.22 4.51
CA TYR A 62 21.85 -5.82 3.39
C TYR A 62 21.61 -7.32 3.36
N ASP A 63 21.59 -7.90 2.16
CA ASP A 63 21.52 -9.35 1.98
C ASP A 63 22.91 -10.01 2.20
N ASP A 64 22.94 -11.33 2.04
CA ASP A 64 24.16 -12.17 2.12
C ASP A 64 25.25 -11.77 1.11
N ARG A 65 24.89 -11.07 0.04
CA ARG A 65 25.79 -10.58 -1.01
C ARG A 65 26.26 -9.15 -0.81
N GLY A 66 25.86 -8.51 0.31
CA GLY A 66 26.15 -7.11 0.58
C GLY A 66 25.35 -6.14 -0.28
N CYS A 67 24.25 -6.58 -0.92
CA CYS A 67 23.34 -5.72 -1.64
C CYS A 67 22.28 -5.14 -0.69
N ARG A 68 22.03 -3.82 -0.81
CA ARG A 68 21.01 -3.17 0.00
C ARG A 68 19.62 -3.72 -0.29
N MET A 69 18.90 -4.08 0.77
CA MET A 69 17.52 -4.57 0.70
C MET A 69 16.52 -3.48 0.99
N TYR A 70 15.33 -3.65 0.43
CA TYR A 70 14.17 -2.81 0.64
C TYR A 70 12.95 -3.69 0.90
N ALA A 71 12.03 -3.22 1.73
CA ALA A 71 10.70 -3.82 1.84
C ALA A 71 9.78 -3.14 0.82
N SER A 72 9.39 -3.87 -0.22
CA SER A 72 8.44 -3.41 -1.23
C SER A 72 7.06 -3.93 -0.88
N PHE A 73 6.06 -3.05 -0.81
CA PHE A 73 4.68 -3.48 -0.57
C PHE A 73 4.17 -4.29 -1.76
N VAL A 74 3.53 -5.42 -1.46
CA VAL A 74 2.98 -6.36 -2.44
C VAL A 74 1.47 -6.47 -2.36
N ALA A 75 0.89 -6.18 -1.19
CA ALA A 75 -0.56 -6.10 -1.01
C ALA A 75 -0.92 -5.16 0.15
N VAL A 76 -2.06 -4.49 0.01
CA VAL A 76 -2.68 -3.65 1.04
C VAL A 76 -4.18 -3.94 1.06
N HIS A 77 -4.78 -3.99 2.24
CA HIS A 77 -6.22 -4.09 2.43
C HIS A 77 -6.64 -3.08 3.50
N GLU A 78 -7.41 -2.10 3.08
CA GLU A 78 -8.11 -1.16 3.94
C GLU A 78 -9.57 -1.59 4.09
N SER A 79 -10.07 -1.61 5.32
CA SER A 79 -11.44 -2.02 5.64
C SER A 79 -11.94 -1.36 6.93
N GLY A 80 -13.25 -1.34 7.10
CA GLY A 80 -13.89 -0.87 8.33
C GLY A 80 -14.86 0.28 8.12
N ALA A 81 -14.78 1.29 8.97
CA ALA A 81 -15.63 2.47 8.87
C ALA A 81 -15.22 3.36 7.69
N SER A 82 -16.19 4.07 7.13
CA SER A 82 -15.92 5.07 6.10
C SER A 82 -14.97 6.16 6.63
N LEU A 83 -13.98 6.52 5.84
CA LEU A 83 -13.05 7.61 6.16
C LEU A 83 -13.76 8.96 6.36
N ALA A 84 -14.99 9.11 5.84
CA ALA A 84 -15.83 10.29 6.04
C ALA A 84 -16.27 10.52 7.50
N HIS A 85 -16.19 9.53 8.36
CA HIS A 85 -16.54 9.69 9.78
C HIS A 85 -15.54 10.55 10.55
N PHE A 86 -14.33 10.72 10.04
CA PHE A 86 -13.25 11.47 10.70
C PHE A 86 -13.25 12.93 10.24
N GLN A 87 -13.13 13.84 11.20
CA GLN A 87 -13.19 15.28 10.99
C GLN A 87 -12.04 16.01 11.67
N GLU A 88 -11.87 17.29 11.36
CA GLU A 88 -10.91 18.14 12.04
C GLU A 88 -11.14 18.15 13.55
N ALA A 89 -10.04 18.17 14.28
CA ALA A 89 -9.98 18.13 15.74
C ALA A 89 -10.40 16.80 16.39
N ASP A 90 -10.74 15.77 15.63
CA ASP A 90 -10.95 14.45 16.20
C ASP A 90 -9.66 13.88 16.77
N GLU A 91 -9.77 13.24 17.92
CA GLU A 91 -8.68 12.43 18.50
C GLU A 91 -8.74 11.02 17.93
N ILE A 92 -7.62 10.54 17.43
CA ILE A 92 -7.46 9.16 16.97
C ILE A 92 -6.34 8.46 17.72
N VAL A 93 -6.53 7.14 17.91
CA VAL A 93 -5.46 6.23 18.35
C VAL A 93 -5.09 5.35 17.17
N LEU A 94 -3.79 5.27 16.89
CA LEU A 94 -3.24 4.42 15.82
C LEU A 94 -2.32 3.39 16.44
N GLU A 95 -2.78 2.13 16.42
CA GLU A 95 -2.04 0.96 16.89
C GLU A 95 -1.53 0.17 15.70
N SER A 96 -0.29 -0.30 15.78
CA SER A 96 0.34 -1.06 14.69
C SER A 96 1.07 -2.26 15.24
N ARG A 97 0.98 -3.39 14.55
CA ARG A 97 1.66 -4.65 14.88
C ARG A 97 2.32 -5.21 13.63
N ILE A 98 3.37 -6.01 13.80
CA ILE A 98 4.09 -6.65 12.70
C ILE A 98 4.40 -8.10 13.00
N ALA A 99 4.36 -8.95 11.96
CA ALA A 99 4.73 -10.35 12.03
C ALA A 99 5.41 -10.81 10.75
N ALA A 100 6.37 -11.73 10.87
CA ALA A 100 6.97 -12.38 9.70
C ALA A 100 6.02 -13.44 9.13
N LEU A 101 5.73 -13.38 7.83
CA LEU A 101 5.00 -14.41 7.09
C LEU A 101 5.95 -15.53 6.62
N THR A 102 7.12 -15.15 6.15
CA THR A 102 8.19 -16.02 5.65
C THR A 102 9.52 -15.29 5.81
N SER A 103 10.65 -15.92 5.48
CA SER A 103 11.95 -15.26 5.39
C SER A 103 12.01 -14.11 4.36
N LYS A 104 10.99 -14.00 3.49
CA LYS A 104 10.92 -13.02 2.40
C LYS A 104 9.80 -12.00 2.57
N ARG A 105 8.83 -12.25 3.45
CA ARG A 105 7.60 -11.45 3.54
C ARG A 105 7.20 -11.16 4.96
N VAL A 106 6.68 -9.97 5.16
CA VAL A 106 6.24 -9.45 6.45
C VAL A 106 4.83 -8.88 6.32
N LEU A 107 4.00 -9.11 7.32
CA LEU A 107 2.67 -8.53 7.47
C LEU A 107 2.67 -7.51 8.61
N SER A 108 2.13 -6.33 8.38
CA SER A 108 1.71 -5.42 9.44
C SER A 108 0.21 -5.17 9.42
N SER A 109 -0.36 -4.97 10.60
CA SER A 109 -1.75 -4.55 10.77
C SER A 109 -1.79 -3.26 11.57
N HIS A 110 -2.56 -2.30 11.09
CA HIS A 110 -2.75 -0.98 11.67
C HIS A 110 -4.22 -0.78 11.98
N PHE A 111 -4.50 -0.37 13.22
CA PHE A 111 -5.85 -0.13 13.71
C PHE A 111 -5.98 1.34 14.08
N ILE A 112 -6.89 2.02 13.42
CA ILE A 112 -7.20 3.42 13.64
C ILE A 112 -8.54 3.48 14.34
N THR A 113 -8.56 4.01 15.55
CA THR A 113 -9.75 4.13 16.38
C THR A 113 -10.00 5.61 16.71
N GLY A 114 -11.22 6.05 16.52
CA GLY A 114 -11.70 7.40 16.81
C GLY A 114 -13.21 7.41 16.69
N ARG A 115 -13.78 8.28 15.87
CA ARG A 115 -15.24 8.25 15.55
C ARG A 115 -15.68 6.98 14.82
N GLY A 116 -14.75 6.24 14.27
CA GLY A 116 -14.91 4.96 13.63
C GLY A 116 -13.71 4.06 13.89
N ARG A 117 -13.74 2.87 13.31
CA ARG A 117 -12.62 1.94 13.32
C ARG A 117 -12.24 1.60 11.89
N VAL A 118 -10.99 1.86 11.54
CA VAL A 118 -10.40 1.49 10.26
C VAL A 118 -9.26 0.52 10.52
N ARG A 119 -9.13 -0.49 9.69
CA ARG A 119 -8.02 -1.44 9.70
C ARG A 119 -7.30 -1.41 8.37
N ILE A 120 -5.99 -1.36 8.41
CA ILE A 120 -5.13 -1.48 7.24
C ILE A 120 -4.14 -2.61 7.49
N ASP A 121 -4.24 -3.64 6.66
CA ASP A 121 -3.27 -4.74 6.59
C ASP A 121 -2.34 -4.52 5.40
N MET A 122 -1.03 -4.70 5.60
CA MET A 122 -0.02 -4.46 4.58
C MET A 122 0.97 -5.63 4.53
N ILE A 123 1.21 -6.18 3.35
CA ILE A 123 2.28 -7.17 3.13
C ILE A 123 3.40 -6.52 2.35
N SER A 124 4.62 -6.62 2.86
CA SER A 124 5.83 -6.30 2.13
C SER A 124 6.65 -7.55 1.80
N ALA A 125 7.44 -7.46 0.73
CA ALA A 125 8.44 -8.45 0.37
C ALA A 125 9.82 -7.80 0.33
N PHE A 126 10.85 -8.51 0.77
CA PHE A 126 12.21 -8.05 0.63
C PHE A 126 12.65 -8.14 -0.83
N VAL A 127 13.19 -7.05 -1.32
CA VAL A 127 13.71 -6.91 -2.68
C VAL A 127 15.05 -6.19 -2.64
N ARG A 128 15.88 -6.42 -3.67
CA ARG A 128 17.12 -5.69 -3.90
C ARG A 128 17.18 -5.20 -5.34
N LYS A 129 17.93 -4.14 -5.60
CA LYS A 129 18.30 -3.76 -6.97
C LYS A 129 19.40 -4.71 -7.45
N ALA A 130 19.44 -5.00 -8.76
CA ALA A 130 20.49 -5.83 -9.34
C ALA A 130 21.87 -5.21 -9.16
N ARG A 131 21.95 -3.85 -9.29
CA ARG A 131 23.14 -3.05 -9.02
C ARG A 131 22.74 -1.82 -8.21
N PRO A 132 23.59 -1.30 -7.32
CA PRO A 132 23.30 -0.08 -6.56
C PRO A 132 23.03 1.14 -7.45
N SER A 133 23.67 1.20 -8.62
CA SER A 133 23.52 2.26 -9.62
C SER A 133 22.31 2.10 -10.53
N ASP A 134 21.61 0.95 -10.50
CA ASP A 134 20.48 0.72 -11.39
C ASP A 134 19.33 1.64 -10.99
N THR A 135 19.00 2.54 -11.89
CA THR A 135 17.78 3.33 -11.86
C THR A 135 16.58 2.55 -12.40
N ASP A 136 16.87 1.41 -13.06
CA ASP A 136 15.84 0.53 -13.61
C ASP A 136 15.15 -0.25 -12.52
N THR A 137 13.95 0.18 -12.20
CA THR A 137 13.07 -0.44 -11.19
C THR A 137 12.50 -1.78 -11.66
N GLU A 138 12.76 -2.18 -12.92
CA GLU A 138 12.34 -3.46 -13.46
C GLU A 138 13.12 -4.63 -12.87
N VAL A 139 14.31 -4.37 -12.35
CA VAL A 139 15.25 -5.40 -11.88
C VAL A 139 15.25 -5.50 -10.36
N LEU A 140 14.05 -5.55 -9.76
CA LEU A 140 13.93 -5.91 -8.35
C LEU A 140 13.98 -7.43 -8.22
N HIS A 141 15.05 -7.93 -7.64
CA HIS A 141 15.17 -9.35 -7.30
C HIS A 141 14.65 -9.59 -5.89
N GLY A 142 13.93 -10.70 -5.68
CA GLY A 142 13.57 -11.14 -4.34
C GLY A 142 14.83 -11.35 -3.49
N ALA A 143 14.81 -10.88 -2.26
CA ALA A 143 15.87 -11.07 -1.28
C ALA A 143 15.33 -11.82 -0.07
N GLU A 144 16.21 -12.54 0.61
CA GLU A 144 15.92 -13.19 1.88
C GLU A 144 16.66 -12.47 2.99
N TRP A 145 15.98 -12.32 4.12
CA TRP A 145 16.64 -11.93 5.34
C TRP A 145 17.13 -13.22 6.02
N ASP A 146 18.40 -13.56 5.80
CA ASP A 146 19.04 -14.69 6.45
C ASP A 146 20.08 -14.18 7.45
N ARG A 147 19.66 -13.92 8.68
CA ARG A 147 20.57 -13.77 9.82
C ARG A 147 20.32 -14.88 10.82
N PRO A 148 21.34 -15.69 11.16
CA PRO A 148 21.25 -16.63 12.27
C PRO A 148 20.87 -15.89 13.56
N GLY A 149 19.76 -16.31 14.19
CA GLY A 149 19.32 -15.75 15.48
C GLY A 149 18.13 -14.81 15.42
N ILE A 150 17.71 -14.31 14.27
CA ILE A 150 16.43 -13.59 14.16
C ILE A 150 15.32 -14.62 13.91
N ARG A 151 14.74 -15.11 14.98
CA ARG A 151 13.45 -15.79 14.90
C ARG A 151 12.37 -14.73 14.78
N PRO A 152 11.34 -14.93 13.93
CA PRO A 152 10.15 -14.09 13.96
C PRO A 152 9.61 -14.08 15.38
N LEU A 153 9.74 -12.96 16.09
CA LEU A 153 9.38 -12.82 17.50
C LEU A 153 7.86 -12.82 17.73
N CYS A 154 7.07 -12.70 16.65
CA CYS A 154 5.63 -12.71 16.76
C CYS A 154 5.05 -13.84 15.90
N PRO A 155 4.41 -14.87 16.49
CA PRO A 155 3.68 -15.87 15.74
C PRO A 155 2.56 -15.21 14.93
N LEU A 156 2.35 -15.69 13.70
CA LEU A 156 1.26 -15.25 12.81
C LEU A 156 -0.12 -15.33 13.47
N ALA A 157 -0.27 -16.22 14.45
CA ALA A 157 -1.50 -16.42 15.21
C ALA A 157 -2.01 -15.17 15.96
N GLU A 158 -1.16 -14.17 16.18
CA GLU A 158 -1.56 -12.91 16.84
C GLU A 158 -2.11 -11.87 15.86
N ILE A 159 -1.92 -12.06 14.54
CA ILE A 159 -2.47 -11.17 13.50
C ILE A 159 -3.47 -11.97 12.65
N ASP A 160 -4.74 -11.89 13.02
CA ASP A 160 -5.83 -12.43 12.20
C ASP A 160 -6.02 -11.54 10.96
N SER A 161 -5.55 -11.98 9.80
CA SER A 161 -5.69 -11.27 8.53
C SER A 161 -5.94 -12.24 7.37
N SER A 162 -6.96 -11.95 6.57
CA SER A 162 -7.26 -12.67 5.34
C SER A 162 -6.34 -12.28 4.17
N LEU A 163 -5.60 -11.18 4.28
CA LEU A 163 -4.79 -10.63 3.19
C LEU A 163 -3.74 -11.60 2.63
N PRO A 164 -3.02 -12.42 3.44
CA PRO A 164 -2.05 -13.37 2.90
C PRO A 164 -2.69 -14.47 2.02
N ALA A 165 -3.89 -14.91 2.37
CA ALA A 165 -4.62 -15.89 1.57
C ALA A 165 -5.10 -15.27 0.25
N LEU A 166 -5.62 -14.06 0.31
CA LEU A 166 -6.11 -13.29 -0.81
C LEU A 166 -4.96 -12.94 -1.79
N ASP A 167 -3.82 -12.47 -1.30
CA ASP A 167 -2.64 -12.20 -2.14
C ASP A 167 -2.17 -13.45 -2.90
N ARG A 168 -2.17 -14.62 -2.24
CA ARG A 168 -1.84 -15.88 -2.92
C ARG A 168 -2.85 -16.24 -4.01
N GLN A 169 -4.13 -16.03 -3.77
CA GLN A 169 -5.19 -16.29 -4.76
C GLN A 169 -5.02 -15.39 -5.98
N ILE A 170 -4.83 -14.09 -5.78
CA ILE A 170 -4.64 -13.11 -6.85
C ILE A 170 -3.41 -13.44 -7.70
N ARG A 171 -2.29 -13.84 -7.08
CA ARG A 171 -1.05 -14.16 -7.80
C ARG A 171 -1.08 -15.49 -8.56
N ARG A 172 -1.97 -16.41 -8.20
CA ARG A 172 -2.20 -17.65 -8.98
C ARG A 172 -2.97 -17.42 -10.27
N GLY A 173 -3.47 -16.25 -10.46
CA GLY A 173 -4.28 -15.83 -11.59
C GLY A 173 -5.75 -15.75 -11.21
N LEU A 174 -6.35 -14.66 -11.65
CA LEU A 174 -7.80 -14.53 -11.71
C LEU A 174 -8.22 -15.01 -13.09
N ASP A 175 -9.24 -15.84 -13.17
CA ASP A 175 -9.88 -16.22 -14.45
C ASP A 175 -10.68 -15.04 -15.06
N GLY A 176 -10.18 -13.81 -14.86
CA GLY A 176 -10.74 -12.56 -15.38
C GLY A 176 -11.72 -11.86 -14.44
N ASP A 177 -12.23 -12.52 -13.40
CA ASP A 177 -13.24 -11.96 -12.49
C ASP A 177 -12.74 -11.88 -11.04
N TYR A 178 -12.99 -10.74 -10.41
CA TYR A 178 -12.74 -10.53 -8.99
C TYR A 178 -13.92 -9.82 -8.34
N MET A 179 -14.47 -10.40 -7.28
CA MET A 179 -15.65 -9.86 -6.58
C MET A 179 -16.86 -9.61 -7.51
N GLY A 180 -17.01 -10.42 -8.56
CA GLY A 180 -18.08 -10.25 -9.56
C GLY A 180 -17.83 -9.14 -10.58
N LEU A 181 -16.63 -8.56 -10.60
CA LEU A 181 -16.21 -7.53 -11.55
C LEU A 181 -15.20 -8.11 -12.54
N SER A 182 -15.43 -7.91 -13.83
CA SER A 182 -14.60 -8.46 -14.90
C SER A 182 -13.70 -7.40 -15.52
N LEU A 183 -12.41 -7.75 -15.66
CA LEU A 183 -11.42 -6.94 -16.38
C LEU A 183 -11.34 -7.28 -17.88
N GLN A 184 -12.34 -7.98 -18.40
CA GLN A 184 -12.41 -8.24 -19.86
C GLN A 184 -12.55 -6.92 -20.63
N PRO A 185 -11.97 -6.80 -21.84
CA PRO A 185 -11.98 -5.54 -22.60
C PRO A 185 -13.36 -4.96 -22.85
N SER A 186 -14.40 -5.80 -22.94
CA SER A 186 -15.79 -5.38 -23.15
C SER A 186 -16.42 -4.67 -21.94
N GLY A 187 -15.83 -4.80 -20.76
CA GLY A 187 -16.34 -4.19 -19.51
C GLY A 187 -15.51 -3.03 -19.00
N LEU A 188 -14.45 -2.62 -19.72
CA LEU A 188 -13.56 -1.55 -19.26
C LEU A 188 -14.05 -0.17 -19.70
N SER A 189 -13.93 0.81 -18.82
CA SER A 189 -14.13 2.24 -19.13
C SER A 189 -13.05 2.76 -20.08
N PRO A 190 -13.25 3.97 -20.65
CA PRO A 190 -12.16 4.71 -21.27
C PRO A 190 -10.93 4.76 -20.33
N ALA A 191 -9.74 4.59 -20.89
CA ALA A 191 -8.53 4.57 -20.10
C ALA A 191 -8.13 5.99 -19.69
N PHE A 192 -7.82 6.18 -18.41
CA PHE A 192 -7.16 7.36 -17.89
C PHE A 192 -5.64 7.16 -18.00
N VAL A 193 -4.93 8.14 -18.57
CA VAL A 193 -3.47 8.10 -18.70
C VAL A 193 -2.86 9.30 -17.97
N CYS A 194 -1.86 9.03 -17.15
CA CYS A 194 -1.16 10.08 -16.41
C CYS A 194 0.34 9.79 -16.35
N ARG A 195 1.14 10.85 -16.30
CA ARG A 195 2.59 10.77 -16.15
C ARG A 195 2.97 11.18 -14.73
N PRO A 196 3.47 10.25 -13.89
CA PRO A 196 3.88 10.54 -12.53
C PRO A 196 5.04 11.55 -12.47
N CYS A 197 4.98 12.44 -11.49
CA CYS A 197 5.99 13.47 -11.26
C CYS A 197 7.10 12.90 -10.36
N PRO A 198 8.38 12.93 -10.78
CA PRO A 198 9.48 12.40 -9.98
C PRO A 198 9.59 13.00 -8.58
N ALA A 199 9.30 14.29 -8.43
CA ALA A 199 9.39 14.98 -7.14
C ALA A 199 8.25 14.68 -6.16
N ILE A 200 7.12 14.13 -6.65
CA ILE A 200 5.91 13.93 -5.85
C ILE A 200 5.61 12.43 -5.67
N ASP A 201 5.72 11.67 -6.76
CA ASP A 201 5.16 10.32 -6.82
C ASP A 201 6.19 9.22 -6.55
N PHE A 202 7.49 9.56 -6.57
CA PHE A 202 8.58 8.61 -6.34
C PHE A 202 9.20 8.78 -4.94
N ASN A 203 9.64 7.68 -4.36
CA ASN A 203 10.35 7.68 -3.09
C ASN A 203 11.86 7.95 -3.28
N GLY A 204 12.60 8.11 -2.17
CA GLY A 204 14.03 8.42 -2.16
C GLY A 204 14.95 7.36 -2.79
N VAL A 205 14.40 6.20 -3.19
CA VAL A 205 15.16 5.14 -3.90
C VAL A 205 14.72 4.99 -5.36
N GLY A 206 13.91 5.94 -5.86
CA GLY A 206 13.48 6.00 -7.26
C GLY A 206 12.39 4.99 -7.61
N LEU A 207 11.66 4.47 -6.64
CA LEU A 207 10.49 3.63 -6.86
C LEU A 207 9.22 4.49 -6.79
N LEU A 208 8.26 4.24 -7.67
CA LEU A 208 6.93 4.81 -7.54
C LEU A 208 6.38 4.44 -6.17
N TYR A 209 6.00 5.48 -5.38
CA TYR A 209 5.63 5.28 -3.99
C TYR A 209 4.30 4.54 -3.90
N PHE A 210 4.24 3.47 -3.11
CA PHE A 210 3.09 2.57 -3.06
C PHE A 210 1.75 3.27 -2.78
N ALA A 211 1.75 4.31 -1.93
CA ALA A 211 0.56 5.07 -1.60
C ALA A 211 0.05 5.97 -2.75
N ARG A 212 0.85 6.16 -3.82
CA ARG A 212 0.45 6.98 -4.96
C ARG A 212 -0.43 6.25 -5.98
N TYR A 213 -0.45 4.93 -5.92
CA TYR A 213 -1.31 4.15 -6.81
C TYR A 213 -2.79 4.47 -6.64
N ILE A 214 -3.23 4.80 -5.41
CA ILE A 214 -4.61 5.22 -5.16
C ILE A 214 -4.92 6.58 -5.78
N ASP A 215 -3.95 7.51 -5.82
CA ASP A 215 -4.14 8.84 -6.43
C ASP A 215 -4.47 8.72 -7.93
N PHE A 216 -3.85 7.75 -8.63
CA PHE A 216 -4.16 7.48 -10.04
C PHE A 216 -5.54 6.88 -10.22
N VAL A 217 -5.96 5.99 -9.30
CA VAL A 217 -7.30 5.40 -9.32
C VAL A 217 -8.34 6.48 -9.05
N ASP A 218 -8.16 7.31 -8.02
CA ASP A 218 -9.10 8.36 -7.66
C ASP A 218 -9.24 9.42 -8.77
N ARG A 219 -8.14 9.74 -9.47
CA ARG A 219 -8.18 10.60 -10.68
C ARG A 219 -8.95 9.94 -11.82
N ALA A 220 -8.72 8.65 -12.07
CA ALA A 220 -9.44 7.91 -13.09
C ALA A 220 -10.94 7.82 -12.77
N GLU A 221 -11.31 7.62 -11.51
CA GLU A 221 -12.70 7.69 -11.05
C GLU A 221 -13.32 9.05 -11.35
N TRP A 222 -12.60 10.13 -11.00
CA TRP A 222 -13.05 11.49 -11.23
C TRP A 222 -13.29 11.80 -12.72
N GLU A 223 -12.33 11.42 -13.56
CA GLU A 223 -12.36 11.71 -15.01
C GLU A 223 -13.36 10.82 -15.79
N CYS A 224 -13.50 9.55 -15.36
CA CYS A 224 -14.20 8.55 -16.18
C CYS A 224 -15.56 8.13 -15.64
N MET A 225 -15.84 8.31 -14.36
CA MET A 225 -17.02 7.73 -13.70
C MET A 225 -17.89 8.73 -12.98
N LEU A 226 -17.32 9.80 -12.42
CA LEU A 226 -18.10 10.74 -11.64
C LEU A 226 -18.71 11.79 -12.56
N ALA A 227 -20.02 11.84 -12.59
CA ALA A 227 -20.73 12.98 -13.15
C ALA A 227 -20.40 14.22 -12.31
N ALA A 228 -20.39 15.40 -12.92
CA ALA A 228 -20.04 16.68 -12.30
C ALA A 228 -21.08 17.16 -11.24
N ASP A 229 -21.80 16.24 -10.60
CA ASP A 229 -22.85 16.55 -9.60
C ASP A 229 -22.31 16.86 -8.20
N GLY A 230 -20.96 16.83 -8.03
CA GLY A 230 -20.33 17.15 -6.75
C GLY A 230 -20.53 16.09 -5.66
N SER A 231 -21.01 14.89 -5.99
CA SER A 231 -21.19 13.82 -5.02
C SER A 231 -19.85 13.49 -4.35
N ARG A 232 -19.83 13.53 -3.02
CA ARG A 232 -18.66 13.17 -2.23
C ARG A 232 -18.70 11.69 -1.92
N LEU A 233 -17.71 10.96 -2.41
CA LEU A 233 -17.55 9.54 -2.13
C LEU A 233 -16.35 9.33 -1.21
N ALA A 234 -16.54 8.55 -0.14
CA ALA A 234 -15.46 8.17 0.76
C ALA A 234 -15.22 6.65 0.68
N THR A 235 -13.98 6.27 0.78
CA THR A 235 -13.55 4.88 0.78
C THR A 235 -14.12 4.16 2.01
N VAL A 236 -14.65 2.97 1.79
CA VAL A 236 -15.12 2.02 2.79
C VAL A 236 -14.26 0.77 2.78
N GLU A 237 -13.79 0.40 1.60
CA GLU A 237 -12.88 -0.73 1.42
C GLU A 237 -12.01 -0.52 0.19
N ARG A 238 -10.72 -0.79 0.35
CA ARG A 238 -9.76 -0.82 -0.76
C ARG A 238 -8.81 -1.99 -0.61
N ARG A 239 -8.58 -2.72 -1.71
CA ARG A 239 -7.59 -3.79 -1.78
C ARG A 239 -6.67 -3.51 -2.94
N ILE A 240 -5.37 -3.50 -2.69
CA ILE A 240 -4.35 -3.18 -3.68
C ILE A 240 -3.37 -4.34 -3.75
N PHE A 241 -3.11 -4.84 -4.95
CA PHE A 241 -2.10 -5.87 -5.21
C PHE A 241 -1.09 -5.30 -6.19
N TYR A 242 0.17 -5.22 -5.79
CA TYR A 242 1.26 -4.66 -6.58
C TYR A 242 2.04 -5.78 -7.26
N PHE A 243 2.34 -5.62 -8.56
CA PHE A 243 3.05 -6.62 -9.38
C PHE A 243 4.33 -6.09 -9.99
N ALA A 244 4.37 -4.79 -10.31
CA ALA A 244 5.51 -4.13 -10.93
C ALA A 244 5.62 -2.68 -10.47
N ASN A 245 6.73 -2.06 -10.78
CA ASN A 245 6.97 -0.64 -10.50
C ASN A 245 7.19 0.14 -11.80
N LEU A 246 7.39 1.45 -11.71
CA LEU A 246 7.55 2.37 -12.80
C LEU A 246 8.88 3.12 -12.68
N SER A 247 9.56 3.33 -13.79
CA SER A 247 10.72 4.23 -13.86
C SER A 247 10.29 5.67 -14.12
N PRO A 248 11.01 6.68 -13.57
CA PRO A 248 10.74 8.08 -13.88
C PRO A 248 10.78 8.32 -15.39
N GLY A 249 9.76 9.02 -15.90
CA GLY A 249 9.64 9.34 -17.32
C GLY A 249 8.63 8.51 -18.08
N ASP A 250 8.23 7.34 -17.58
CA ASP A 250 7.13 6.56 -18.14
C ASP A 250 5.76 7.05 -17.63
N SER A 251 4.69 6.49 -18.19
CA SER A 251 3.31 6.82 -17.85
C SER A 251 2.53 5.61 -17.36
N VAL A 252 1.52 5.86 -16.55
CA VAL A 252 0.55 4.85 -16.11
C VAL A 252 -0.75 4.98 -16.88
N LYS A 253 -1.36 3.84 -17.19
CA LYS A 253 -2.72 3.73 -17.71
C LYS A 253 -3.59 3.05 -16.66
N VAL A 254 -4.74 3.64 -16.34
CA VAL A 254 -5.75 3.10 -15.44
C VAL A 254 -7.00 2.77 -16.23
N GLU A 255 -7.48 1.56 -16.12
CA GLU A 255 -8.72 1.06 -16.71
C GLU A 255 -9.63 0.58 -15.59
N LEU A 256 -10.91 0.96 -15.64
CA LEU A 256 -11.88 0.69 -14.59
C LEU A 256 -12.94 -0.29 -15.09
N ALA A 257 -13.26 -1.31 -14.30
CA ALA A 257 -14.35 -2.25 -14.53
C ALA A 257 -15.36 -2.14 -13.39
N GLY A 258 -16.62 -1.91 -13.68
CA GLY A 258 -17.65 -1.56 -12.70
C GLY A 258 -17.95 -0.07 -12.70
N GLY A 259 -18.51 0.46 -11.64
CA GLY A 259 -18.83 1.89 -11.56
C GLY A 259 -19.89 2.25 -10.54
N PRO A 260 -20.55 3.41 -10.73
CA PRO A 260 -21.61 3.84 -9.85
C PRO A 260 -22.76 2.82 -9.78
N GLY A 261 -23.06 2.38 -8.57
CA GLY A 261 -24.21 1.53 -8.28
C GLY A 261 -25.39 2.33 -7.75
N SER A 262 -26.48 1.63 -7.41
CA SER A 262 -27.63 2.24 -6.75
C SER A 262 -27.28 2.74 -5.34
N LEU A 263 -28.06 3.71 -4.83
CA LEU A 263 -27.98 4.18 -3.44
C LEU A 263 -26.65 4.88 -3.05
N GLY A 264 -26.01 5.58 -3.98
CA GLY A 264 -24.78 6.32 -3.67
C GLY A 264 -23.59 5.42 -3.33
N ARG A 265 -23.55 4.22 -3.85
CA ARG A 265 -22.40 3.32 -3.78
C ARG A 265 -21.64 3.33 -5.09
N MET A 266 -20.33 3.18 -4.99
CA MET A 266 -19.46 2.94 -6.13
C MET A 266 -18.60 1.72 -5.83
N GLU A 267 -18.54 0.80 -6.78
CA GLU A 267 -17.73 -0.42 -6.68
C GLU A 267 -17.11 -0.72 -8.02
N HIS A 268 -15.79 -0.86 -8.03
CA HIS A 268 -15.05 -1.15 -9.25
C HIS A 268 -13.74 -1.87 -8.99
N LEU A 269 -13.24 -2.50 -10.04
CA LEU A 269 -11.91 -3.06 -10.13
C LEU A 269 -11.08 -2.22 -11.10
N SER A 270 -9.89 -1.80 -10.69
CA SER A 270 -8.99 -1.00 -11.52
C SER A 270 -7.75 -1.80 -11.87
N ARG A 271 -7.39 -1.79 -13.15
CA ARG A 271 -6.10 -2.27 -13.64
C ARG A 271 -5.20 -1.08 -13.90
N ILE A 272 -4.05 -1.04 -13.24
CA ILE A 272 -3.00 -0.06 -13.49
C ILE A 272 -1.91 -0.74 -14.29
N SER A 273 -1.59 -0.20 -15.46
CA SER A 273 -0.57 -0.73 -16.37
C SER A 273 0.43 0.34 -16.75
N ARG A 274 1.66 -0.06 -17.04
CA ARG A 274 2.70 0.79 -17.57
C ARG A 274 2.46 0.98 -19.08
N VAL A 275 2.56 2.22 -19.57
CA VAL A 275 2.22 2.54 -20.94
C VAL A 275 3.25 1.98 -21.92
N SER A 276 4.55 2.02 -21.58
CA SER A 276 5.65 1.65 -22.46
C SER A 276 5.60 0.19 -22.95
N ASP A 277 5.14 -0.75 -22.09
CA ASP A 277 5.14 -2.20 -22.40
C ASP A 277 3.82 -2.90 -22.07
N GLY A 278 2.82 -2.18 -21.58
CA GLY A 278 1.53 -2.73 -21.19
C GLY A 278 1.55 -3.60 -19.92
N ARG A 279 2.69 -3.67 -19.22
CA ARG A 279 2.84 -4.51 -18.04
C ARG A 279 1.91 -4.06 -16.91
N GLN A 280 1.12 -4.98 -16.39
CA GLN A 280 0.29 -4.74 -15.22
C GLN A 280 1.16 -4.41 -14.01
N MET A 281 0.91 -3.25 -13.42
CA MET A 281 1.62 -2.76 -12.23
C MET A 281 0.83 -3.02 -10.95
N ALA A 282 -0.48 -2.85 -10.99
CA ALA A 282 -1.34 -3.13 -9.86
C ALA A 282 -2.76 -3.53 -10.28
N LEU A 283 -3.43 -4.21 -9.35
CA LEU A 283 -4.86 -4.45 -9.35
C LEU A 283 -5.44 -3.82 -8.10
N VAL A 284 -6.50 -3.00 -8.26
CA VAL A 284 -7.12 -2.27 -7.15
C VAL A 284 -8.62 -2.51 -7.15
N TYR A 285 -9.12 -3.15 -6.10
CA TYR A 285 -10.55 -3.20 -5.81
C TYR A 285 -10.91 -2.03 -4.93
N THR A 286 -11.98 -1.31 -5.26
CA THR A 286 -12.46 -0.15 -4.54
C THR A 286 -13.95 -0.24 -4.30
N ARG A 287 -14.36 0.04 -3.05
CA ARG A 287 -15.74 0.29 -2.66
C ARG A 287 -15.82 1.62 -1.92
N LYS A 288 -16.63 2.54 -2.45
CA LYS A 288 -16.90 3.85 -1.87
C LYS A 288 -18.38 4.02 -1.60
N GLN A 289 -18.70 4.91 -0.68
CA GLN A 289 -20.06 5.26 -0.34
C GLN A 289 -20.23 6.78 -0.32
N CYS A 290 -21.38 7.25 -0.81
CA CYS A 290 -21.73 8.66 -0.77
C CYS A 290 -21.79 9.14 0.68
N THR A 291 -21.10 10.21 0.96
CA THR A 291 -21.20 10.93 2.22
C THR A 291 -22.32 11.94 2.05
N ARG A 292 -23.39 11.82 2.84
CA ARG A 292 -24.38 12.90 2.90
C ARG A 292 -23.68 14.15 3.43
N ALA A 293 -23.93 15.26 2.72
CA ALA A 293 -23.47 16.57 3.16
C ALA A 293 -24.13 16.95 4.50
#